data_231c261bad56d637767e67f552096120
#
_entry.id   231c261bad56d637767e67f552096120
#
_cell.length_a   1.000
_cell.length_b   1.000
_cell.length_c   1.000
_cell.angle_alpha   90.00
_cell.angle_beta   90.00
_cell.angle_gamma   90.00
#
_symmetry.space_group_name_H-M   'P 1'
#
loop_
_entity.id
_entity.type
_entity.pdbx_description
1 polymer ?
#
loop_
_entity_poly.entity_id
_entity_poly.type
_entity_poly.pdbx_seq_one_letter_code
_entity_poly.pdbx_strand_id
1 'polypeptide(L)'
;ELSIVVPDSIKVDSLDSDEGWRALELLGPLHLSMVGIMAQTGDVLASVKVAIFVVSTFDTDFFLVKDNKLKDAINALKKAGYSVNVDN
;
A
#
# COMPACT_ATOMS: atom_id res chain seq x y z
N GLU A 1 -8.87 -13.78 2.68
CA GLU A 1 -9.01 -12.46 2.10
C GLU A 1 -7.86 -11.54 2.53
N LEU A 2 -7.29 -10.80 1.59
CA LEU A 2 -6.21 -9.88 1.88
C LEU A 2 -6.77 -8.56 2.36
N SER A 3 -6.17 -8.03 3.40
CA SER A 3 -6.57 -6.74 3.97
C SER A 3 -5.41 -5.75 3.87
N ILE A 4 -5.75 -4.51 3.60
CA ILE A 4 -4.78 -3.43 3.51
C ILE A 4 -5.26 -2.32 4.44
N VAL A 5 -4.37 -1.84 5.28
CA VAL A 5 -4.64 -0.73 6.19
C VAL A 5 -3.82 0.46 5.76
N VAL A 6 -4.44 1.63 5.76
CA VAL A 6 -3.75 2.88 5.47
C VAL A 6 -3.69 3.67 6.79
N PRO A 7 -2.59 3.53 7.54
CA PRO A 7 -2.48 4.23 8.82
C PRO A 7 -2.28 5.72 8.61
N ASP A 8 -3.07 6.53 9.28
CA ASP A 8 -2.92 7.98 9.20
C ASP A 8 -1.68 8.47 9.93
N SER A 9 -1.24 7.71 10.91
CA SER A 9 -0.10 8.09 11.72
C SER A 9 1.25 7.96 11.00
N ILE A 10 1.27 7.22 9.88
CA ILE A 10 2.51 7.00 9.14
C ILE A 10 2.49 7.83 7.87
N LYS A 11 3.19 8.94 7.90
CA LYS A 11 3.36 9.82 6.74
C LYS A 11 4.83 10.15 6.59
N VAL A 12 5.33 10.04 5.38
CA VAL A 12 6.73 10.32 5.08
C VAL A 12 6.78 11.53 4.16
N ASP A 13 7.39 12.61 4.65
CA ASP A 13 7.53 13.80 3.84
C ASP A 13 8.74 13.67 2.92
N SER A 14 8.56 14.15 1.70
CA SER A 14 9.64 14.18 0.74
C SER A 14 10.43 15.46 0.92
N LEU A 15 11.75 15.35 0.85
CA LEU A 15 12.63 16.52 0.95
C LEU A 15 12.58 17.38 -0.31
N ASP A 16 12.24 16.78 -1.44
CA ASP A 16 12.33 17.43 -2.76
C ASP A 16 10.97 17.75 -3.36
N SER A 17 9.90 17.51 -2.62
CA SER A 17 8.56 17.64 -3.15
C SER A 17 7.62 18.11 -2.06
N ASP A 18 6.59 18.85 -2.46
CA ASP A 18 5.53 19.25 -1.52
C ASP A 18 4.60 18.09 -1.19
N GLU A 19 4.73 16.98 -1.90
CA GLU A 19 3.88 15.83 -1.72
C GLU A 19 4.54 14.82 -0.79
N GLY A 20 3.84 14.43 0.25
CA GLY A 20 4.30 13.39 1.14
C GLY A 20 3.96 12.00 0.61
N TRP A 21 4.37 11.01 1.37
CA TRP A 21 4.11 9.60 1.07
C TRP A 21 3.18 9.04 2.14
N ARG A 22 2.34 8.12 1.71
CA ARG A 22 1.45 7.39 2.62
C ARG A 22 1.79 5.91 2.56
N ALA A 23 1.65 5.26 3.70
CA ALA A 23 1.95 3.84 3.82
C ALA A 23 0.69 3.00 3.61
N LEU A 24 0.85 1.89 2.90
CA LEU A 24 -0.16 0.85 2.78
C LEU A 24 0.39 -0.37 3.50
N GLU A 25 -0.18 -0.71 4.63
CA GLU A 25 0.24 -1.88 5.39
C GLU A 25 -0.48 -3.12 4.89
N LEU A 26 0.29 -4.14 4.52
CA LEU A 26 -0.25 -5.37 3.95
C LEU A 26 -0.48 -6.40 5.04
N LEU A 27 -1.72 -6.82 5.19
CA LEU A 27 -2.12 -7.83 6.17
C LEU A 27 -2.74 -9.01 5.44
N GLY A 28 -2.04 -10.11 5.43
CA GLY A 28 -2.53 -11.29 4.76
C GLY A 28 -2.77 -12.45 5.72
N PRO A 29 -3.47 -13.48 5.25
CA PRO A 29 -3.60 -14.70 6.03
C PRO A 29 -2.23 -15.32 6.30
N LEU A 30 -2.08 -15.95 7.46
CA LEU A 30 -0.79 -16.51 7.88
C LEU A 30 -0.27 -17.60 6.93
N HIS A 31 -1.15 -18.26 6.22
CA HIS A 31 -0.77 -19.34 5.32
C HIS A 31 -0.32 -18.87 3.93
N LEU A 32 -0.41 -17.58 3.65
CA LEU A 32 0.03 -17.05 2.36
C LEU A 32 1.43 -16.45 2.47
N SER A 33 2.20 -16.64 1.40
CA SER A 33 3.51 -16.04 1.32
C SER A 33 3.37 -14.52 1.19
N MET A 34 4.07 -13.77 2.05
CA MET A 34 4.06 -12.32 1.95
C MET A 34 4.66 -11.83 0.62
N VAL A 35 5.66 -12.55 0.10
CA VAL A 35 6.24 -12.21 -1.20
C VAL A 35 5.19 -12.29 -2.31
N GLY A 36 4.36 -13.33 -2.28
CA GLY A 36 3.28 -13.48 -3.25
C GLY A 36 2.24 -12.37 -3.13
N ILE A 37 1.90 -12.02 -1.89
CA ILE A 37 0.95 -10.93 -1.62
C ILE A 37 1.47 -9.61 -2.16
N MET A 38 2.75 -9.32 -1.90
CA MET A 38 3.38 -8.09 -2.38
C MET A 38 3.43 -8.04 -3.90
N ALA A 39 3.73 -9.16 -4.55
CA ALA A 39 3.77 -9.22 -6.00
C ALA A 39 2.40 -8.93 -6.61
N GLN A 40 1.35 -9.56 -6.09
CA GLN A 40 0.00 -9.33 -6.58
C GLN A 40 -0.44 -7.89 -6.39
N THR A 41 -0.22 -7.36 -5.19
CA THR A 41 -0.59 -5.98 -4.87
C THR A 41 0.17 -4.99 -5.74
N GLY A 42 1.47 -5.23 -5.92
CA GLY A 42 2.31 -4.40 -6.78
C GLY A 42 1.82 -4.39 -8.22
N ASP A 43 1.42 -5.55 -8.73
CA ASP A 43 0.89 -5.64 -10.10
C ASP A 43 -0.39 -4.82 -10.25
N VAL A 44 -1.28 -4.87 -9.27
CA VAL A 44 -2.51 -4.08 -9.30
C VAL A 44 -2.18 -2.59 -9.37
N LEU A 45 -1.26 -2.12 -8.53
CA LEU A 45 -0.90 -0.72 -8.50
C LEU A 45 -0.17 -0.30 -9.78
N ALA A 46 0.67 -1.16 -10.32
CA ALA A 46 1.35 -0.89 -11.58
C ALA A 46 0.36 -0.75 -12.74
N SER A 47 -0.72 -1.51 -12.71
CA SER A 47 -1.72 -1.47 -13.78
C SER A 47 -2.41 -0.10 -13.87
N VAL A 48 -2.44 0.66 -12.78
CA VAL A 48 -2.99 2.02 -12.77
C VAL A 48 -1.90 3.08 -12.69
N LYS A 49 -0.66 2.67 -12.96
CA LYS A 49 0.51 3.56 -13.03
C LYS A 49 0.81 4.29 -11.74
N VAL A 50 0.59 3.61 -10.62
CA VAL A 50 0.95 4.15 -9.30
C VAL A 50 2.32 3.59 -8.92
N ALA A 51 3.29 4.48 -8.78
CA ALA A 51 4.63 4.09 -8.35
C ALA A 51 4.63 3.82 -6.85
N ILE A 52 5.40 2.81 -6.45
CA ILE A 52 5.47 2.41 -5.05
C ILE A 52 6.91 2.24 -4.62
N PHE A 53 7.15 2.44 -3.32
CA PHE A 53 8.35 1.97 -2.66
C PHE A 53 7.98 0.87 -1.69
N VAL A 54 8.79 -0.17 -1.65
CA VAL A 54 8.57 -1.29 -0.75
C VAL A 54 9.45 -1.12 0.47
N VAL A 55 8.85 -1.18 1.66
CA VAL A 55 9.58 -1.11 2.91
C VAL A 55 9.19 -2.34 3.73
N SER A 56 10.20 -3.13 4.10
CA SER A 56 9.99 -4.32 4.92
C SER A 56 10.66 -4.12 6.27
N THR A 57 9.91 -4.39 7.32
CA THR A 57 10.45 -4.42 8.68
C THR A 57 10.35 -5.82 9.21
N PHE A 58 10.74 -6.04 10.49
CA PHE A 58 10.63 -7.36 11.11
C PHE A 58 9.20 -7.86 11.13
N ASP A 59 8.25 -6.97 11.34
CA ASP A 59 6.87 -7.36 11.62
C ASP A 59 5.91 -7.04 10.50
N THR A 60 6.26 -6.14 9.61
CA THR A 60 5.27 -5.59 8.68
C THR A 60 5.92 -5.21 7.36
N ASP A 61 5.17 -5.41 6.29
CA ASP A 61 5.54 -4.95 4.97
C ASP A 61 4.62 -3.79 4.57
N PHE A 62 5.22 -2.75 4.05
CA PHE A 62 4.51 -1.56 3.61
C PHE A 62 4.82 -1.25 2.16
N PHE A 63 3.82 -0.73 1.47
CA PHE A 63 4.06 -0.02 0.23
C PHE A 63 3.88 1.47 0.51
N LEU A 64 4.82 2.28 0.05
CA LEU A 64 4.69 3.73 0.14
C LEU A 64 4.22 4.25 -1.21
N VAL A 65 3.15 5.02 -1.18
CA VAL A 65 2.61 5.67 -2.38
C VAL A 65 2.55 7.16 -2.13
N LYS A 66 2.64 7.95 -3.19
CA LYS A 66 2.51 9.39 -3.04
C LYS A 66 1.10 9.74 -2.58
N ASP A 67 0.99 10.75 -1.74
CA ASP A 67 -0.28 11.15 -1.17
C ASP A 67 -1.32 11.47 -2.25
N ASN A 68 -0.91 12.12 -3.33
CA ASN A 68 -1.82 12.45 -4.42
C ASN A 68 -2.26 11.24 -5.24
N LYS A 69 -1.62 10.09 -5.04
CA LYS A 69 -1.99 8.85 -5.71
C LYS A 69 -2.71 7.85 -4.78
N LEU A 70 -2.86 8.21 -3.53
CA LEU A 70 -3.46 7.32 -2.55
C LEU A 70 -4.87 6.87 -2.95
N LYS A 71 -5.68 7.82 -3.42
CA LYS A 71 -7.05 7.52 -3.81
C LYS A 71 -7.11 6.53 -4.97
N ASP A 72 -6.25 6.73 -5.97
CA ASP A 72 -6.17 5.83 -7.12
C ASP A 72 -5.74 4.44 -6.68
N ALA A 73 -4.76 4.39 -5.77
CA ALA A 73 -4.28 3.11 -5.24
C ALA A 73 -5.39 2.37 -4.50
N ILE A 74 -6.10 3.06 -3.62
CA ILE A 74 -7.19 2.45 -2.85
C ILE A 74 -8.28 1.92 -3.77
N ASN A 75 -8.67 2.71 -4.76
CA ASN A 75 -9.72 2.30 -5.69
C ASN A 75 -9.32 1.06 -6.49
N ALA A 76 -8.08 1.02 -6.97
CA ALA A 76 -7.59 -0.12 -7.74
C ALA A 76 -7.55 -1.38 -6.88
N LEU A 77 -7.10 -1.26 -5.63
CA LEU A 77 -7.03 -2.40 -4.73
C LEU A 77 -8.42 -2.92 -4.37
N LYS A 78 -9.37 -2.03 -4.13
CA LYS A 78 -10.75 -2.46 -3.88
C LYS A 78 -11.34 -3.17 -5.08
N LYS A 79 -11.09 -2.66 -6.29
CA LYS A 79 -11.56 -3.30 -7.52
C LYS A 79 -10.98 -4.70 -7.69
N ALA A 80 -9.77 -4.90 -7.23
CA ALA A 80 -9.10 -6.20 -7.33
C ALA A 80 -9.57 -7.19 -6.26
N GLY A 81 -10.44 -6.76 -5.36
CA GLY A 81 -11.02 -7.63 -4.35
C GLY A 81 -10.37 -7.56 -2.98
N TYR A 82 -9.44 -6.62 -2.79
CA TYR A 82 -8.83 -6.45 -1.47
C TYR A 82 -9.72 -5.62 -0.56
N SER A 83 -9.65 -5.93 0.72
CA SER A 83 -10.32 -5.12 1.74
C SER A 83 -9.38 -3.99 2.14
N VAL A 84 -9.79 -2.76 1.97
CA VAL A 84 -8.95 -1.60 2.27
C VAL A 84 -9.62 -0.75 3.35
N ASN A 85 -8.91 -0.58 4.45
CA ASN A 85 -9.37 0.22 5.57
C ASN A 85 -8.46 1.44 5.74
N VAL A 86 -9.07 2.60 5.76
CA VAL A 86 -8.32 3.84 5.97
C VAL A 86 -8.51 4.26 7.42
N ASP A 87 -7.39 4.35 8.12
CA ASP A 87 -7.39 4.75 9.52
C ASP A 87 -7.16 6.27 9.59
N ASN A 88 -8.20 6.97 9.98
CA ASN A 88 -8.10 8.42 10.14
C ASN A 88 -7.98 8.76 11.61
#